data_86615ca3cdc09c359d8e45cef6695f25
#
_entry.id   86615ca3cdc09c359d8e45cef6695f25
#
_cell.length_a   1.000
_cell.length_b   1.000
_cell.length_c   1.000
_cell.angle_alpha   90.00
_cell.angle_beta   90.00
_cell.angle_gamma   90.00
#
_symmetry.space_group_name_H-M   'P 1'
#
loop_
_entity.id
_entity.type
_entity.pdbx_description
1 polymer ?
#
loop_
_entity_poly.entity_id
_entity_poly.type
_entity_poly.pdbx_seq_one_letter_code
_entity_poly.pdbx_strand_id
1 'polypeptide(L)'
;MMSGVPRIGVVLSSGGARGVYAHTGFLLALEDLGLPISAGAGCSAGAVVGGIAASGANLHAWSETLAHLDPARFWTPDPWPRLAWQLTVRRGRGFIGLSGTEAAVEFCRSQLAVSRFEACRYPFHAVALSLGRGRKVMFSSGELAPCMVASAAMPLHYRPVEIDGDWYCDGALINLAPMDAICCKHHLDALIIHHVATRYAAPEELMPLQERRWAFLDILGRLLFRRRPWYLSDEPLAFYRCPCGCGTAVIVIEPKLPELPWPLTEGGPAVQAAARTQTETLLQPYLAALLSDPRQQLPVSSASGTGVVAAQERACEVD
;
A
#
# COMPACT_ATOMS: atom_id res chain seq x y z
N MET A 1 0.29 -34.48 14.05
CA MET A 1 -0.63 -33.54 13.37
C MET A 1 0.01 -33.22 12.03
N MET A 2 -0.64 -33.53 10.91
CA MET A 2 -0.13 -33.14 9.59
C MET A 2 -0.19 -31.63 9.54
N SER A 3 0.97 -30.96 9.55
CA SER A 3 1.05 -29.51 9.36
C SER A 3 0.60 -29.22 7.94
N GLY A 4 -0.56 -28.60 7.79
CA GLY A 4 -0.98 -28.05 6.51
C GLY A 4 0.03 -26.98 6.03
N VAL A 5 -0.01 -26.64 4.75
CA VAL A 5 0.81 -25.54 4.19
C VAL A 5 0.51 -24.26 4.98
N PRO A 6 1.54 -23.57 5.52
CA PRO A 6 1.33 -22.33 6.28
C PRO A 6 0.56 -21.26 5.49
N ARG A 7 -0.32 -20.58 6.17
CA ARG A 7 -1.13 -19.50 5.58
C ARG A 7 -0.42 -18.17 5.74
N ILE A 8 0.10 -17.65 4.65
CA ILE A 8 0.86 -16.40 4.61
C ILE A 8 -0.03 -15.27 4.08
N GLY A 9 -0.18 -14.22 4.87
CA GLY A 9 -0.81 -12.98 4.45
C GLY A 9 0.22 -11.95 4.00
N VAL A 10 -0.19 -11.06 3.07
CA VAL A 10 0.67 -9.98 2.57
C VAL A 10 -0.05 -8.64 2.73
N VAL A 11 0.64 -7.66 3.29
CA VAL A 11 0.17 -6.28 3.40
C VAL A 11 1.12 -5.35 2.65
N LEU A 12 0.57 -4.63 1.69
CA LEU A 12 1.29 -3.66 0.87
C LEU A 12 0.93 -2.25 1.29
N SER A 13 1.92 -1.48 1.74
CA SER A 13 1.69 -0.12 2.23
C SER A 13 1.38 0.86 1.10
N SER A 14 1.00 2.07 1.48
CA SER A 14 1.11 3.23 0.60
C SER A 14 2.58 3.46 0.19
N GLY A 15 2.80 4.16 -0.92
CA GLY A 15 4.17 4.42 -1.40
C GLY A 15 4.23 5.28 -2.68
N GLY A 16 3.08 5.77 -3.18
CA GLY A 16 3.01 6.53 -4.43
C GLY A 16 3.57 5.77 -5.63
N ALA A 17 4.09 6.45 -6.62
CA ALA A 17 4.67 5.83 -7.81
C ALA A 17 5.83 4.89 -7.46
N ARG A 18 6.72 5.31 -6.52
CA ARG A 18 7.82 4.46 -6.04
C ARG A 18 7.29 3.17 -5.42
N GLY A 19 6.16 3.24 -4.69
CA GLY A 19 5.49 2.08 -4.11
C GLY A 19 4.99 1.09 -5.16
N VAL A 20 4.47 1.56 -6.29
CA VAL A 20 4.01 0.67 -7.38
C VAL A 20 5.16 -0.22 -7.88
N TYR A 21 6.32 0.36 -8.18
CA TYR A 21 7.51 -0.41 -8.60
C TYR A 21 8.03 -1.33 -7.50
N ALA A 22 8.13 -0.81 -6.27
CA ALA A 22 8.68 -1.58 -5.15
C ALA A 22 7.80 -2.77 -4.78
N HIS A 23 6.49 -2.60 -4.70
CA HIS A 23 5.56 -3.70 -4.40
C HIS A 23 5.54 -4.74 -5.51
N THR A 24 5.70 -4.33 -6.77
CA THR A 24 5.85 -5.27 -7.88
C THR A 24 7.11 -6.11 -7.71
N GLY A 25 8.26 -5.50 -7.42
CA GLY A 25 9.51 -6.22 -7.15
C GLY A 25 9.39 -7.19 -5.96
N PHE A 26 8.75 -6.73 -4.88
CA PHE A 26 8.48 -7.57 -3.71
C PHE A 26 7.63 -8.80 -4.05
N LEU A 27 6.53 -8.64 -4.79
CA LEU A 27 5.66 -9.77 -5.14
C LEU A 27 6.35 -10.75 -6.10
N LEU A 28 7.16 -10.26 -7.04
CA LEU A 28 7.99 -11.11 -7.89
C LEU A 28 8.99 -11.92 -7.05
N ALA A 29 9.61 -11.31 -6.03
CA ALA A 29 10.48 -12.04 -5.11
C ALA A 29 9.76 -13.15 -4.34
N LEU A 30 8.50 -12.92 -3.92
CA LEU A 30 7.70 -13.97 -3.28
C LEU A 30 7.39 -15.13 -4.24
N GLU A 31 7.13 -14.84 -5.52
CA GLU A 31 6.95 -15.88 -6.55
C GLU A 31 8.26 -16.70 -6.73
N ASP A 32 9.41 -16.03 -6.83
CA ASP A 32 10.72 -16.69 -6.97
C ASP A 32 11.06 -17.58 -5.76
N LEU A 33 10.71 -17.14 -4.56
CA LEU A 33 10.89 -17.88 -3.32
C LEU A 33 9.85 -19.00 -3.12
N GLY A 34 8.85 -19.11 -4.00
CA GLY A 34 7.78 -20.09 -3.89
C GLY A 34 6.87 -19.89 -2.68
N LEU A 35 6.77 -18.67 -2.16
CA LEU A 35 5.93 -18.34 -1.00
C LEU A 35 4.47 -18.13 -1.42
N PRO A 36 3.52 -18.99 -1.01
CA PRO A 36 2.12 -18.88 -1.38
C PRO A 36 1.44 -17.75 -0.59
N ILE A 37 0.65 -16.93 -1.26
CA ILE A 37 -0.17 -15.89 -0.63
C ILE A 37 -1.57 -16.45 -0.36
N SER A 38 -2.00 -16.41 0.90
CA SER A 38 -3.32 -16.89 1.36
C SER A 38 -4.35 -15.78 1.54
N ALA A 39 -3.91 -14.55 1.77
CA ALA A 39 -4.75 -13.35 1.83
C ALA A 39 -3.88 -12.10 1.59
N GLY A 40 -4.47 -11.04 1.08
CA GLY A 40 -3.78 -9.79 0.83
C GLY A 40 -4.55 -8.56 1.27
N ALA A 41 -3.84 -7.51 1.66
CA ALA A 41 -4.40 -6.19 1.85
C ALA A 41 -3.47 -5.11 1.30
N GLY A 42 -4.03 -4.01 0.82
CA GLY A 42 -3.24 -2.93 0.27
C GLY A 42 -3.85 -1.56 0.50
N CYS A 43 -2.98 -0.55 0.52
CA CYS A 43 -3.35 0.85 0.60
C CYS A 43 -2.64 1.65 -0.49
N SER A 44 -3.36 2.51 -1.21
CA SER A 44 -2.79 3.35 -2.28
C SER A 44 -2.04 2.52 -3.33
N ALA A 45 -0.75 2.75 -3.54
CA ALA A 45 0.09 1.93 -4.42
C ALA A 45 -0.04 0.43 -4.12
N GLY A 46 -0.10 0.07 -2.83
CA GLY A 46 -0.28 -1.32 -2.40
C GLY A 46 -1.64 -1.89 -2.77
N ALA A 47 -2.70 -1.07 -2.82
CA ALA A 47 -4.01 -1.52 -3.29
C ALA A 47 -4.00 -1.78 -4.81
N VAL A 48 -3.29 -0.95 -5.57
CA VAL A 48 -3.16 -1.14 -7.03
C VAL A 48 -2.39 -2.43 -7.34
N VAL A 49 -1.17 -2.56 -6.82
CA VAL A 49 -0.31 -3.73 -7.14
C VAL A 49 -0.87 -5.01 -6.54
N GLY A 50 -1.36 -4.94 -5.27
CA GLY A 50 -1.96 -6.09 -4.59
C GLY A 50 -3.25 -6.57 -5.27
N GLY A 51 -4.09 -5.65 -5.76
CA GLY A 51 -5.29 -5.98 -6.51
C GLY A 51 -4.98 -6.66 -7.85
N ILE A 52 -3.98 -6.17 -8.58
CA ILE A 52 -3.50 -6.79 -9.83
C ILE A 52 -3.02 -8.22 -9.55
N ALA A 53 -2.17 -8.40 -8.52
CA ALA A 53 -1.68 -9.73 -8.12
C ALA A 53 -2.81 -10.67 -7.69
N ALA A 54 -3.71 -10.19 -6.83
CA ALA A 54 -4.85 -10.97 -6.34
C ALA A 54 -5.81 -11.37 -7.46
N SER A 55 -5.99 -10.52 -8.49
CA SER A 55 -6.80 -10.85 -9.67
C SER A 55 -6.28 -12.04 -10.45
N GLY A 56 -5.01 -12.42 -10.25
CA GLY A 56 -4.37 -13.50 -10.98
C GLY A 56 -3.68 -13.04 -12.26
N ALA A 57 -3.48 -11.76 -12.44
CA ALA A 57 -2.70 -11.23 -13.55
C ALA A 57 -1.25 -11.69 -13.47
N ASN A 58 -0.61 -11.83 -14.63
CA ASN A 58 0.80 -12.18 -14.71
C ASN A 58 1.66 -11.01 -14.26
N LEU A 59 2.39 -11.15 -13.15
CA LEU A 59 3.22 -10.08 -12.58
C LEU A 59 4.42 -9.72 -13.46
N HIS A 60 4.94 -10.63 -14.27
CA HIS A 60 6.00 -10.30 -15.24
C HIS A 60 5.46 -9.42 -16.37
N ALA A 61 4.25 -9.70 -16.90
CA ALA A 61 3.61 -8.85 -17.89
C ALA A 61 3.26 -7.47 -17.32
N TRP A 62 2.84 -7.41 -16.05
CA TRP A 62 2.65 -6.16 -15.32
C TRP A 62 3.97 -5.37 -15.19
N SER A 63 5.06 -6.05 -14.83
CA SER A 63 6.40 -5.46 -14.75
C SER A 63 6.85 -4.84 -16.07
N GLU A 64 6.62 -5.53 -17.19
CA GLU A 64 6.87 -5.01 -18.54
C GLU A 64 6.02 -3.78 -18.85
N THR A 65 4.74 -3.78 -18.46
CA THR A 65 3.87 -2.61 -18.59
C THR A 65 4.43 -1.42 -17.80
N LEU A 66 4.94 -1.65 -16.60
CA LEU A 66 5.54 -0.60 -15.77
C LEU A 66 6.84 -0.05 -16.36
N ALA A 67 7.65 -0.89 -17.02
CA ALA A 67 8.91 -0.46 -17.63
C ALA A 67 8.69 0.57 -18.76
N HIS A 68 7.51 0.56 -19.37
CA HIS A 68 7.11 1.45 -20.49
C HIS A 68 5.89 2.30 -20.14
N LEU A 69 5.68 2.59 -18.85
CA LEU A 69 4.50 3.27 -18.35
C LEU A 69 4.45 4.74 -18.80
N ASP A 70 3.41 5.10 -19.55
CA ASP A 70 3.07 6.48 -19.85
C ASP A 70 2.08 7.00 -18.79
N PRO A 71 2.46 8.01 -17.99
CA PRO A 71 1.56 8.60 -17.00
C PRO A 71 0.22 9.12 -17.56
N ALA A 72 0.17 9.52 -18.82
CA ALA A 72 -1.06 10.01 -19.46
C ALA A 72 -2.16 8.93 -19.54
N ARG A 73 -1.81 7.66 -19.41
CA ARG A 73 -2.79 6.56 -19.41
C ARG A 73 -3.65 6.50 -18.15
N PHE A 74 -3.21 7.07 -17.03
CA PHE A 74 -3.92 7.01 -15.75
C PHE A 74 -4.05 8.37 -15.05
N TRP A 75 -3.27 9.38 -15.46
CA TRP A 75 -3.31 10.72 -14.90
C TRP A 75 -3.54 11.76 -15.97
N THR A 76 -4.75 12.29 -16.01
CA THR A 76 -5.24 13.23 -17.03
C THR A 76 -5.71 14.52 -16.35
N PRO A 77 -4.79 15.40 -15.95
CA PRO A 77 -5.15 16.63 -15.25
C PRO A 77 -5.97 17.56 -16.14
N ASP A 78 -6.87 18.32 -15.50
CA ASP A 78 -7.62 19.36 -16.21
C ASP A 78 -6.66 20.34 -16.90
N PRO A 79 -6.99 20.83 -18.11
CA PRO A 79 -6.19 21.83 -18.81
C PRO A 79 -6.00 23.10 -17.97
N TRP A 80 -4.79 23.68 -18.02
CA TRP A 80 -4.44 24.86 -17.24
C TRP A 80 -5.47 26.01 -17.29
N PRO A 81 -6.08 26.37 -18.46
CA PRO A 81 -7.09 27.43 -18.49
C PRO A 81 -8.31 27.12 -17.62
N ARG A 82 -8.74 25.84 -17.57
CA ARG A 82 -9.87 25.40 -16.73
C ARG A 82 -9.51 25.49 -15.24
N LEU A 83 -8.31 25.06 -14.86
CA LEU A 83 -7.83 25.18 -13.49
C LEU A 83 -7.73 26.65 -13.05
N ALA A 84 -7.13 27.49 -13.87
CA ALA A 84 -7.04 28.92 -13.62
C ALA A 84 -8.43 29.55 -13.45
N TRP A 85 -9.39 29.24 -14.32
CA TRP A 85 -10.77 29.68 -14.20
C TRP A 85 -11.43 29.22 -12.91
N GLN A 86 -11.28 27.96 -12.54
CA GLN A 86 -11.85 27.40 -11.30
C GLN A 86 -11.26 28.10 -10.06
N LEU A 87 -9.96 28.30 -10.02
CA LEU A 87 -9.28 28.87 -8.85
C LEU A 87 -9.50 30.38 -8.71
N THR A 88 -9.50 31.13 -9.83
CA THR A 88 -9.61 32.60 -9.81
C THR A 88 -11.06 33.07 -9.87
N VAL A 89 -11.77 32.80 -10.99
CA VAL A 89 -13.12 33.30 -11.24
C VAL A 89 -14.15 32.59 -10.34
N ARG A 90 -14.08 31.26 -10.27
CA ARG A 90 -14.99 30.46 -9.43
C ARG A 90 -14.55 30.41 -7.95
N ARG A 91 -13.43 31.00 -7.59
CA ARG A 91 -12.90 31.04 -6.22
C ARG A 91 -12.81 29.64 -5.59
N GLY A 92 -12.34 28.66 -6.37
CA GLY A 92 -12.22 27.25 -5.94
C GLY A 92 -13.52 26.44 -5.97
N ARG A 93 -14.67 27.02 -6.35
CA ARG A 93 -15.92 26.27 -6.44
C ARG A 93 -15.83 25.17 -7.50
N GLY A 94 -16.04 23.92 -7.06
CA GLY A 94 -15.97 22.73 -7.92
C GLY A 94 -14.55 22.21 -8.19
N PHE A 95 -13.53 22.79 -7.54
CA PHE A 95 -12.20 22.22 -7.55
C PHE A 95 -12.10 21.17 -6.43
N ILE A 96 -12.04 19.90 -6.79
CA ILE A 96 -11.94 18.77 -5.87
C ILE A 96 -10.73 17.85 -6.18
N GLY A 97 -9.86 18.27 -7.11
CA GLY A 97 -8.66 17.55 -7.51
C GLY A 97 -8.25 17.91 -8.94
N LEU A 98 -6.96 17.71 -9.25
CA LEU A 98 -6.35 18.06 -10.54
C LEU A 98 -6.81 17.14 -11.68
N SER A 99 -6.90 15.83 -11.43
CA SER A 99 -7.25 14.80 -12.41
C SER A 99 -8.55 14.09 -12.03
N GLY A 100 -9.35 13.72 -13.03
CA GLY A 100 -10.39 12.72 -12.90
C GLY A 100 -9.78 11.34 -12.58
N THR A 101 -10.62 10.39 -12.22
CA THR A 101 -10.21 9.02 -11.88
C THR A 101 -10.61 7.99 -12.92
N GLU A 102 -11.37 8.39 -13.92
CA GLU A 102 -11.93 7.50 -14.96
C GLU A 102 -10.81 6.79 -15.76
N ALA A 103 -9.78 7.55 -16.16
CA ALA A 103 -8.62 6.99 -16.87
C ALA A 103 -7.84 6.00 -16.00
N ALA A 104 -7.67 6.31 -14.70
CA ALA A 104 -7.00 5.42 -13.76
C ALA A 104 -7.80 4.13 -13.52
N VAL A 105 -9.13 4.22 -13.41
CA VAL A 105 -10.01 3.04 -13.29
C VAL A 105 -9.92 2.16 -14.54
N GLU A 106 -9.96 2.75 -15.72
CA GLU A 106 -9.86 1.98 -16.97
C GLU A 106 -8.47 1.37 -17.15
N PHE A 107 -7.41 2.11 -16.79
CA PHE A 107 -6.06 1.58 -16.78
C PHE A 107 -5.95 0.38 -15.82
N CYS A 108 -6.39 0.51 -14.56
CA CYS A 108 -6.39 -0.60 -13.62
C CYS A 108 -7.20 -1.78 -14.15
N ARG A 109 -8.42 -1.54 -14.68
CA ARG A 109 -9.28 -2.57 -15.24
C ARG A 109 -8.58 -3.35 -16.37
N SER A 110 -7.83 -2.67 -17.23
CA SER A 110 -7.09 -3.32 -18.33
C SER A 110 -5.94 -4.21 -17.87
N GLN A 111 -5.49 -4.09 -16.61
CA GLN A 111 -4.40 -4.90 -16.05
C GLN A 111 -4.92 -6.11 -15.24
N LEU A 112 -6.22 -6.21 -15.00
CA LEU A 112 -6.80 -7.26 -14.17
C LEU A 112 -7.12 -8.53 -14.98
N ALA A 113 -6.85 -9.70 -14.39
CA ALA A 113 -7.30 -10.98 -14.96
C ALA A 113 -8.78 -11.24 -14.63
N VAL A 114 -9.27 -10.77 -13.49
CA VAL A 114 -10.69 -10.82 -13.08
C VAL A 114 -11.11 -9.45 -12.54
N SER A 115 -12.36 -9.06 -12.77
CA SER A 115 -12.86 -7.71 -12.46
C SER A 115 -13.40 -7.53 -11.04
N ARG A 116 -13.62 -8.62 -10.30
CA ARG A 116 -14.32 -8.60 -9.01
C ARG A 116 -13.48 -9.23 -7.91
N PHE A 117 -13.61 -8.71 -6.68
CA PHE A 117 -12.94 -9.25 -5.49
C PHE A 117 -13.25 -10.73 -5.27
N GLU A 118 -14.48 -11.14 -5.48
CA GLU A 118 -14.95 -12.50 -5.23
C GLU A 118 -14.31 -13.54 -6.16
N ALA A 119 -13.79 -13.10 -7.30
CA ALA A 119 -13.13 -13.95 -8.28
C ALA A 119 -11.60 -13.98 -8.13
N CYS A 120 -11.03 -13.24 -7.18
CA CYS A 120 -9.59 -13.20 -6.94
C CYS A 120 -9.05 -14.56 -6.49
N ARG A 121 -7.77 -14.83 -6.78
CA ARG A 121 -7.07 -16.08 -6.39
C ARG A 121 -7.04 -16.30 -4.87
N TYR A 122 -7.03 -15.20 -4.11
CA TYR A 122 -7.08 -15.18 -2.65
C TYR A 122 -7.86 -13.94 -2.21
N PRO A 123 -8.46 -13.96 -0.99
CA PRO A 123 -9.12 -12.79 -0.44
C PRO A 123 -8.22 -11.56 -0.44
N PHE A 124 -8.69 -10.48 -1.01
CA PHE A 124 -7.97 -9.21 -1.06
C PHE A 124 -8.80 -8.08 -0.47
N HIS A 125 -8.13 -7.13 0.18
CA HIS A 125 -8.76 -5.97 0.81
C HIS A 125 -8.07 -4.69 0.37
N ALA A 126 -8.80 -3.76 -0.23
CA ALA A 126 -8.32 -2.42 -0.55
C ALA A 126 -8.86 -1.42 0.48
N VAL A 127 -7.98 -0.59 1.05
CA VAL A 127 -8.36 0.36 2.11
C VAL A 127 -8.45 1.77 1.58
N ALA A 128 -9.57 2.45 1.85
CA ALA A 128 -9.81 3.84 1.48
C ALA A 128 -10.40 4.63 2.67
N LEU A 129 -10.39 5.96 2.55
CA LEU A 129 -11.08 6.87 3.46
C LEU A 129 -12.42 7.27 2.86
N SER A 130 -13.54 6.91 3.52
CA SER A 130 -14.86 7.44 3.19
C SER A 130 -14.97 8.89 3.64
N LEU A 131 -15.28 9.79 2.72
CA LEU A 131 -15.49 11.21 3.04
C LEU A 131 -16.83 11.46 3.71
N GLY A 132 -17.88 10.70 3.33
CA GLY A 132 -19.20 10.82 3.94
C GLY A 132 -19.22 10.36 5.39
N ARG A 133 -18.49 9.29 5.71
CA ARG A 133 -18.45 8.70 7.06
C ARG A 133 -17.28 9.18 7.91
N GLY A 134 -16.27 9.83 7.31
CA GLY A 134 -15.05 10.27 8.00
C GLY A 134 -14.22 9.12 8.59
N ARG A 135 -14.33 7.91 8.05
CA ARG A 135 -13.69 6.70 8.59
C ARG A 135 -13.06 5.81 7.51
N LYS A 136 -12.17 4.94 7.97
CA LYS A 136 -11.59 3.88 7.16
C LYS A 136 -12.68 2.92 6.65
N VAL A 137 -12.59 2.54 5.38
CA VAL A 137 -13.39 1.51 4.76
C VAL A 137 -12.48 0.47 4.12
N MET A 138 -12.82 -0.82 4.29
CA MET A 138 -12.10 -1.94 3.71
C MET A 138 -12.98 -2.56 2.63
N PHE A 139 -12.64 -2.33 1.37
CA PHE A 139 -13.30 -2.98 0.24
C PHE A 139 -12.81 -4.42 0.11
N SER A 140 -13.74 -5.36 0.03
CA SER A 140 -13.47 -6.80 -0.13
C SER A 140 -14.49 -7.49 -1.03
N SER A 141 -15.38 -6.73 -1.63
CA SER A 141 -16.45 -7.20 -2.54
C SER A 141 -16.74 -6.17 -3.62
N GLY A 142 -17.38 -6.61 -4.70
CA GLY A 142 -17.73 -5.74 -5.81
C GLY A 142 -16.63 -5.60 -6.86
N GLU A 143 -16.66 -4.53 -7.64
CA GLU A 143 -15.67 -4.26 -8.68
C GLU A 143 -14.31 -3.85 -8.09
N LEU A 144 -13.24 -4.50 -8.57
CA LEU A 144 -11.90 -4.33 -8.04
C LEU A 144 -11.28 -2.99 -8.46
N ALA A 145 -11.34 -2.62 -9.74
CA ALA A 145 -10.64 -1.45 -10.26
C ALA A 145 -11.11 -0.11 -9.62
N PRO A 146 -12.41 0.19 -9.49
CA PRO A 146 -12.84 1.41 -8.80
C PRO A 146 -12.36 1.48 -7.35
N CYS A 147 -12.39 0.36 -6.62
CA CYS A 147 -11.94 0.31 -5.23
C CYS A 147 -10.42 0.48 -5.09
N MET A 148 -9.63 -0.10 -6.01
CA MET A 148 -8.17 0.12 -6.08
C MET A 148 -7.86 1.61 -6.29
N VAL A 149 -8.55 2.26 -7.24
CA VAL A 149 -8.35 3.69 -7.53
C VAL A 149 -8.86 4.56 -6.38
N ALA A 150 -9.98 4.22 -5.73
CA ALA A 150 -10.46 4.91 -4.53
C ALA A 150 -9.40 4.91 -3.43
N SER A 151 -8.74 3.74 -3.22
CA SER A 151 -7.63 3.60 -2.29
C SER A 151 -6.40 4.44 -2.66
N ALA A 152 -6.22 4.78 -3.94
CA ALA A 152 -5.08 5.53 -4.47
C ALA A 152 -5.41 6.98 -4.87
N ALA A 153 -6.66 7.43 -4.66
CA ALA A 153 -7.11 8.77 -5.01
C ALA A 153 -6.62 9.81 -3.98
N MET A 154 -5.30 10.12 -4.04
CA MET A 154 -4.69 11.12 -3.17
C MET A 154 -5.30 12.50 -3.42
N PRO A 155 -5.86 13.17 -2.39
CA PRO A 155 -6.40 14.51 -2.51
C PRO A 155 -5.41 15.48 -3.18
N LEU A 156 -5.93 16.44 -3.90
CA LEU A 156 -5.25 17.38 -4.80
C LEU A 156 -4.79 16.74 -6.10
N HIS A 157 -4.20 15.53 -6.12
CA HIS A 157 -3.79 14.86 -7.36
C HIS A 157 -5.00 14.31 -8.11
N TYR A 158 -5.86 13.59 -7.40
CA TYR A 158 -7.08 13.01 -7.95
C TYR A 158 -8.34 13.58 -7.29
N ARG A 159 -9.43 13.53 -8.04
CA ARG A 159 -10.76 13.71 -7.47
C ARG A 159 -11.11 12.47 -6.65
N PRO A 160 -11.94 12.61 -5.58
CA PRO A 160 -12.50 11.45 -4.90
C PRO A 160 -13.27 10.55 -5.87
N VAL A 161 -13.28 9.25 -5.59
CA VAL A 161 -14.05 8.24 -6.36
C VAL A 161 -15.40 8.05 -5.71
N GLU A 162 -16.48 8.08 -6.50
CA GLU A 162 -17.82 7.74 -6.03
C GLU A 162 -18.08 6.25 -6.20
N ILE A 163 -18.47 5.57 -5.11
CA ILE A 163 -18.87 4.17 -5.10
C ILE A 163 -20.12 4.04 -4.21
N ASP A 164 -21.20 3.52 -4.76
CA ASP A 164 -22.47 3.27 -4.06
C ASP A 164 -23.00 4.50 -3.29
N GLY A 165 -22.85 5.70 -3.87
CA GLY A 165 -23.36 6.95 -3.33
C GLY A 165 -22.51 7.56 -2.20
N ASP A 166 -21.34 7.04 -1.89
CA ASP A 166 -20.35 7.64 -1.00
C ASP A 166 -19.07 8.00 -1.78
N TRP A 167 -18.31 8.95 -1.25
CA TRP A 167 -17.09 9.47 -1.85
C TRP A 167 -15.87 8.98 -1.08
N TYR A 168 -14.88 8.49 -1.81
CA TYR A 168 -13.68 7.90 -1.24
C TYR A 168 -12.40 8.57 -1.75
N CYS A 169 -11.42 8.65 -0.87
CA CYS A 169 -10.07 9.08 -1.22
C CYS A 169 -9.02 8.15 -0.59
N ASP A 170 -7.75 8.45 -0.87
CA ASP A 170 -6.61 7.60 -0.53
C ASP A 170 -6.62 7.16 0.94
N GLY A 171 -6.52 5.85 1.12
CA GLY A 171 -6.48 5.21 2.43
C GLY A 171 -5.27 5.57 3.28
N ALA A 172 -4.18 6.04 2.67
CA ALA A 172 -2.97 6.44 3.38
C ALA A 172 -3.19 7.59 4.36
N LEU A 173 -4.25 8.38 4.16
CA LEU A 173 -4.63 9.44 5.10
C LEU A 173 -5.05 8.91 6.47
N ILE A 174 -5.39 7.63 6.56
CA ILE A 174 -5.87 7.01 7.80
C ILE A 174 -5.06 5.77 8.20
N ASN A 175 -4.58 4.97 7.23
CA ASN A 175 -3.82 3.76 7.52
C ASN A 175 -2.85 3.41 6.37
N LEU A 176 -1.56 3.56 6.62
CA LEU A 176 -0.52 3.34 5.61
C LEU A 176 -0.37 1.87 5.19
N ALA A 177 -0.57 0.91 6.11
CA ALA A 177 -0.47 -0.52 5.85
C ALA A 177 -1.57 -1.26 6.64
N PRO A 178 -2.65 -1.67 5.97
CA PRO A 178 -3.88 -2.14 6.62
C PRO A 178 -3.78 -3.61 7.07
N MET A 179 -2.90 -3.92 8.01
CA MET A 179 -2.73 -5.28 8.53
C MET A 179 -3.99 -5.82 9.24
N ASP A 180 -4.76 -4.95 9.87
CA ASP A 180 -6.02 -5.26 10.54
C ASP A 180 -7.12 -5.72 9.58
N ALA A 181 -6.95 -5.47 8.27
CA ALA A 181 -7.85 -5.98 7.25
C ALA A 181 -7.84 -7.53 7.15
N ILE A 182 -6.69 -8.16 7.44
CA ILE A 182 -6.51 -9.59 7.20
C ILE A 182 -5.97 -10.39 8.40
N CYS A 183 -5.26 -9.77 9.35
CA CYS A 183 -4.47 -10.50 10.36
C CYS A 183 -5.30 -11.50 11.19
N CYS A 184 -6.47 -11.12 11.66
CA CYS A 184 -7.34 -11.97 12.49
C CYS A 184 -8.48 -12.63 11.72
N LYS A 185 -8.74 -12.20 10.48
CA LYS A 185 -9.89 -12.65 9.69
C LYS A 185 -9.62 -13.92 8.87
N HIS A 186 -8.36 -14.16 8.52
CA HIS A 186 -7.98 -15.22 7.57
C HIS A 186 -7.15 -16.33 8.22
N HIS A 187 -7.07 -16.40 9.57
CA HIS A 187 -6.34 -17.46 10.30
C HIS A 187 -4.91 -17.65 9.78
N LEU A 188 -4.15 -16.56 9.68
CA LEU A 188 -2.80 -16.56 9.13
C LEU A 188 -1.78 -17.10 10.13
N ASP A 189 -0.77 -17.81 9.64
CA ASP A 189 0.39 -18.24 10.43
C ASP A 189 1.49 -17.17 10.40
N ALA A 190 1.65 -16.50 9.26
CA ALA A 190 2.54 -15.36 9.09
C ALA A 190 1.85 -14.22 8.32
N LEU A 191 2.28 -12.99 8.58
CA LEU A 191 1.87 -11.77 7.90
C LEU A 191 3.11 -11.00 7.48
N ILE A 192 3.33 -10.82 6.20
CA ILE A 192 4.46 -10.06 5.65
C ILE A 192 3.97 -8.67 5.28
N ILE A 193 4.50 -7.65 5.94
CA ILE A 193 4.24 -6.24 5.63
C ILE A 193 5.40 -5.71 4.80
N HIS A 194 5.13 -5.32 3.57
CA HIS A 194 6.08 -4.59 2.73
C HIS A 194 5.80 -3.10 2.84
N HIS A 195 6.65 -2.39 3.59
CA HIS A 195 6.48 -0.98 3.91
C HIS A 195 7.38 -0.10 3.05
N VAL A 196 6.78 0.76 2.23
CA VAL A 196 7.49 1.64 1.29
C VAL A 196 7.22 3.13 1.58
N ALA A 197 6.43 3.42 2.58
CA ALA A 197 6.01 4.78 2.89
C ALA A 197 7.21 5.69 3.23
N THR A 198 6.97 6.98 3.13
CA THR A 198 7.95 8.04 3.34
C THR A 198 8.70 7.90 4.65
N ARG A 199 10.01 8.19 4.62
CA ARG A 199 10.84 8.32 5.82
C ARG A 199 10.22 9.30 6.78
N TYR A 200 10.06 8.87 8.02
CA TYR A 200 9.80 9.78 9.12
C TYR A 200 11.09 10.53 9.38
N ALA A 201 11.18 11.77 8.88
CA ALA A 201 12.38 12.58 9.04
C ALA A 201 12.66 12.88 10.51
N ALA A 202 13.91 12.77 10.91
CA ALA A 202 14.37 13.22 12.20
C ALA A 202 14.09 14.73 12.39
N PRO A 203 13.90 15.22 13.64
CA PRO A 203 13.67 16.65 13.89
C PRO A 203 14.73 17.56 13.26
N GLU A 204 15.97 17.09 13.18
CA GLU A 204 17.10 17.82 12.60
C GLU A 204 16.97 18.04 11.08
N GLU A 205 16.23 17.17 10.39
CA GLU A 205 15.96 17.29 8.96
C GLU A 205 14.84 18.31 8.65
N LEU A 206 14.21 18.89 9.67
CA LEU A 206 13.14 19.87 9.52
C LEU A 206 13.68 21.29 9.22
N MET A 207 14.88 21.61 9.64
CA MET A 207 15.46 22.96 9.54
C MET A 207 15.63 23.47 8.09
N PRO A 208 15.97 22.64 7.08
CA PRO A 208 16.08 23.12 5.70
C PRO A 208 14.75 23.26 4.96
N LEU A 209 13.61 23.08 5.59
CA LEU A 209 12.29 23.16 4.91
C LEU A 209 12.05 24.52 4.24
N GLN A 210 12.56 25.61 4.81
CA GLN A 210 12.37 26.96 4.27
C GLN A 210 13.08 27.17 2.93
N GLU A 211 14.12 26.39 2.64
CA GLU A 211 14.92 26.49 1.43
C GLU A 211 14.40 25.59 0.28
N ARG A 212 13.46 24.68 0.58
CA ARG A 212 12.92 23.73 -0.40
C ARG A 212 11.83 24.37 -1.25
N ARG A 213 11.89 24.13 -2.54
CA ARG A 213 10.74 24.42 -3.43
C ARG A 213 9.54 23.62 -2.96
N TRP A 214 8.41 24.28 -2.79
CA TRP A 214 7.16 23.65 -2.33
C TRP A 214 7.18 23.14 -0.88
N ALA A 215 7.96 23.78 0.00
CA ALA A 215 8.06 23.43 1.43
C ALA A 215 6.69 23.22 2.12
N PHE A 216 5.65 23.95 1.68
CA PHE A 216 4.32 23.79 2.21
C PHE A 216 3.73 22.40 1.94
N LEU A 217 4.04 21.75 0.79
CA LEU A 217 3.61 20.38 0.48
C LEU A 217 4.33 19.37 1.38
N ASP A 218 5.61 19.61 1.69
CA ASP A 218 6.35 18.79 2.65
C ASP A 218 5.73 18.91 4.05
N ILE A 219 5.37 20.13 4.47
CA ILE A 219 4.69 20.38 5.74
C ILE A 219 3.34 19.67 5.75
N LEU A 220 2.55 19.81 4.69
CA LEU A 220 1.24 19.15 4.57
C LEU A 220 1.37 17.62 4.63
N GLY A 221 2.32 17.05 3.90
CA GLY A 221 2.64 15.62 3.94
C GLY A 221 2.96 15.15 5.37
N ARG A 222 3.82 15.89 6.09
CA ARG A 222 4.15 15.59 7.49
C ARG A 222 2.96 15.72 8.44
N LEU A 223 2.05 16.65 8.16
CA LEU A 223 0.82 16.80 8.93
C LEU A 223 -0.16 15.65 8.69
N LEU A 224 -0.23 15.13 7.48
CA LEU A 224 -1.09 14.01 7.11
C LEU A 224 -0.56 12.65 7.63
N PHE A 225 0.76 12.47 7.65
CA PHE A 225 1.40 11.21 8.03
C PHE A 225 2.15 11.30 9.37
N ARG A 226 1.53 11.86 10.39
CA ARG A 226 2.13 12.17 11.70
C ARG A 226 2.55 10.98 12.54
N ARG A 227 1.92 9.83 12.37
CA ARG A 227 2.12 8.69 13.29
C ARG A 227 2.99 7.65 12.62
N ARG A 228 4.18 7.44 13.18
CA ARG A 228 5.02 6.29 12.84
C ARG A 228 4.26 5.02 13.22
N PRO A 229 4.04 4.09 12.30
CA PRO A 229 3.47 2.80 12.63
C PRO A 229 4.30 2.06 13.69
N TRP A 230 3.64 1.35 14.58
CA TRP A 230 4.27 0.64 15.69
C TRP A 230 5.24 -0.46 15.23
N TYR A 231 5.06 -1.00 14.04
CA TYR A 231 5.85 -2.09 13.49
C TYR A 231 7.17 -1.62 12.83
N LEU A 232 7.40 -0.33 12.64
CA LEU A 232 8.65 0.17 12.03
C LEU A 232 9.78 0.21 13.05
N SER A 233 10.95 -0.32 12.67
CA SER A 233 12.08 -0.52 13.57
C SER A 233 13.38 0.19 13.17
N ASP A 234 13.43 0.91 12.05
CA ASP A 234 14.64 1.44 11.41
C ASP A 234 15.55 0.34 10.78
N GLU A 235 15.22 -0.93 11.01
CA GLU A 235 15.89 -2.07 10.40
C GLU A 235 15.16 -2.52 9.12
N PRO A 236 15.86 -3.01 8.09
CA PRO A 236 15.24 -3.43 6.84
C PRO A 236 14.35 -4.67 6.99
N LEU A 237 14.52 -5.41 8.07
CA LEU A 237 13.73 -6.60 8.42
C LEU A 237 13.48 -6.65 9.94
N ALA A 238 12.22 -6.80 10.33
CA ALA A 238 11.83 -6.94 11.72
C ALA A 238 10.77 -8.03 11.90
N PHE A 239 10.73 -8.63 13.09
CA PHE A 239 9.80 -9.71 13.45
C PHE A 239 9.07 -9.38 14.73
N TYR A 240 7.74 -9.51 14.71
CA TYR A 240 6.87 -9.22 15.84
C TYR A 240 5.79 -10.29 16.02
N ARG A 241 5.15 -10.33 17.18
CA ARG A 241 3.85 -10.98 17.35
C ARG A 241 2.74 -9.99 17.02
N CYS A 242 1.68 -10.48 16.39
CA CYS A 242 0.51 -9.66 16.15
C CYS A 242 -0.06 -9.13 17.48
N PRO A 243 -0.23 -7.79 17.62
CA PRO A 243 -0.68 -7.18 18.88
C PRO A 243 -2.10 -7.56 19.28
N CYS A 244 -2.93 -8.09 18.36
CA CYS A 244 -4.28 -8.55 18.66
C CYS A 244 -4.34 -9.92 19.34
N GLY A 245 -3.21 -10.54 19.67
CA GLY A 245 -3.16 -11.82 20.39
C GLY A 245 -3.50 -13.05 19.55
N CYS A 246 -3.70 -12.92 18.24
CA CYS A 246 -4.02 -14.07 17.36
C CYS A 246 -2.84 -15.04 17.13
N GLY A 247 -1.65 -14.71 17.64
CA GLY A 247 -0.46 -15.56 17.54
C GLY A 247 0.26 -15.51 16.17
N THR A 248 -0.26 -14.78 15.19
CA THR A 248 0.36 -14.61 13.87
C THR A 248 1.74 -13.96 14.00
N ALA A 249 2.75 -14.53 13.34
CA ALA A 249 4.06 -13.90 13.20
C ALA A 249 3.97 -12.75 12.19
N VAL A 250 4.39 -11.55 12.57
CA VAL A 250 4.43 -10.37 11.70
C VAL A 250 5.86 -10.10 11.29
N ILE A 251 6.10 -10.13 9.98
CA ILE A 251 7.40 -9.85 9.36
C ILE A 251 7.26 -8.50 8.66
N VAL A 252 8.15 -7.57 8.96
CA VAL A 252 8.16 -6.23 8.33
C VAL A 252 9.39 -6.11 7.46
N ILE A 253 9.18 -5.80 6.19
CA ILE A 253 10.25 -5.50 5.23
C ILE A 253 10.15 -4.02 4.89
N GLU A 254 11.19 -3.27 5.22
CA GLU A 254 11.35 -1.85 4.88
C GLU A 254 12.59 -1.71 3.97
N PRO A 255 12.43 -1.86 2.64
CA PRO A 255 13.57 -1.86 1.73
C PRO A 255 14.19 -0.47 1.61
N LYS A 256 15.52 -0.43 1.48
CA LYS A 256 16.27 0.79 1.14
C LYS A 256 16.23 1.01 -0.37
N LEU A 257 15.32 1.84 -0.82
CA LEU A 257 15.02 2.04 -2.24
C LEU A 257 15.70 3.31 -2.79
N PRO A 258 16.10 3.29 -4.07
CA PRO A 258 16.48 4.50 -4.79
C PRO A 258 15.34 5.54 -4.76
N GLU A 259 15.70 6.80 -4.86
CA GLU A 259 14.73 7.86 -5.09
C GLU A 259 14.18 7.76 -6.52
N LEU A 260 12.91 8.11 -6.69
CA LEU A 260 12.27 8.16 -7.99
C LEU A 260 12.16 9.63 -8.41
N PRO A 261 12.99 10.10 -9.38
CA PRO A 261 12.95 11.48 -9.83
C PRO A 261 11.66 11.77 -10.61
N TRP A 262 11.31 13.04 -10.73
CA TRP A 262 10.27 13.46 -11.66
C TRP A 262 10.71 13.17 -13.11
N PRO A 263 9.87 12.60 -14.00
CA PRO A 263 8.39 12.43 -13.92
C PRO A 263 7.86 11.17 -13.24
N LEU A 264 8.54 10.59 -12.26
CA LEU A 264 8.10 9.47 -11.42
C LEU A 264 8.04 8.09 -12.11
N THR A 265 8.53 7.98 -13.33
CA THR A 265 8.62 6.69 -14.07
C THR A 265 10.06 6.37 -14.45
N GLU A 266 10.86 7.39 -14.72
CA GLU A 266 12.29 7.24 -14.98
C GLU A 266 13.00 6.73 -13.71
N GLY A 267 13.67 5.59 -13.80
CA GLY A 267 14.28 4.92 -12.64
C GLY A 267 13.36 3.90 -11.93
N GLY A 268 12.08 3.79 -12.31
CA GLY A 268 11.17 2.80 -11.75
C GLY A 268 11.67 1.36 -11.80
N PRO A 269 12.22 0.88 -12.94
CA PRO A 269 12.80 -0.47 -13.01
C PRO A 269 13.94 -0.71 -12.02
N ALA A 270 14.74 0.31 -11.70
CA ALA A 270 15.80 0.20 -10.68
C ALA A 270 15.21 0.06 -9.26
N VAL A 271 14.13 0.79 -8.95
CA VAL A 271 13.39 0.64 -7.68
C VAL A 271 12.82 -0.77 -7.56
N GLN A 272 12.22 -1.29 -8.63
CA GLN A 272 11.65 -2.63 -8.66
C GLN A 272 12.71 -3.71 -8.45
N ALA A 273 13.84 -3.62 -9.17
CA ALA A 273 14.96 -4.56 -9.05
C ALA A 273 15.54 -4.53 -7.63
N ALA A 274 15.74 -3.34 -7.05
CA ALA A 274 16.24 -3.18 -5.70
C ALA A 274 15.30 -3.81 -4.65
N ALA A 275 13.99 -3.60 -4.79
CA ALA A 275 13.00 -4.20 -3.90
C ALA A 275 12.98 -5.73 -4.01
N ARG A 276 13.04 -6.29 -5.23
CA ARG A 276 13.10 -7.74 -5.48
C ARG A 276 14.31 -8.37 -4.81
N THR A 277 15.51 -7.88 -5.15
CA THR A 277 16.77 -8.41 -4.61
C THR A 277 16.85 -8.31 -3.08
N GLN A 278 16.42 -7.17 -2.50
CA GLN A 278 16.43 -7.02 -1.04
C GLN A 278 15.44 -7.97 -0.38
N THR A 279 14.24 -8.13 -0.94
CA THR A 279 13.24 -9.08 -0.42
C THR A 279 13.75 -10.51 -0.42
N GLU A 280 14.31 -10.96 -1.53
CA GLU A 280 14.93 -12.31 -1.64
C GLU A 280 16.04 -12.48 -0.59
N THR A 281 16.98 -11.54 -0.52
CA THR A 281 18.10 -11.59 0.42
C THR A 281 17.63 -11.64 1.88
N LEU A 282 16.61 -10.84 2.23
CA LEU A 282 16.10 -10.74 3.59
C LEU A 282 15.27 -11.95 4.00
N LEU A 283 14.50 -12.55 3.08
CA LEU A 283 13.62 -13.68 3.39
C LEU A 283 14.28 -15.04 3.22
N GLN A 284 15.31 -15.17 2.37
CA GLN A 284 15.99 -16.45 2.10
C GLN A 284 16.42 -17.20 3.37
N PRO A 285 17.01 -16.56 4.41
CA PRO A 285 17.40 -17.27 5.63
C PRO A 285 16.24 -17.86 6.41
N TYR A 286 15.04 -17.33 6.22
CA TYR A 286 13.82 -17.71 6.94
C TYR A 286 12.84 -18.53 6.12
N LEU A 287 13.21 -18.88 4.88
CA LEU A 287 12.32 -19.55 3.93
C LEU A 287 11.82 -20.91 4.46
N ALA A 288 12.71 -21.71 5.05
CA ALA A 288 12.33 -22.99 5.65
C ALA A 288 11.30 -22.80 6.80
N ALA A 289 11.49 -21.80 7.66
CA ALA A 289 10.54 -21.46 8.72
C ALA A 289 9.20 -21.00 8.17
N LEU A 290 9.22 -20.15 7.14
CA LEU A 290 8.01 -19.64 6.47
C LEU A 290 7.19 -20.75 5.81
N LEU A 291 7.84 -21.77 5.27
CA LEU A 291 7.20 -22.89 4.58
C LEU A 291 6.83 -24.06 5.51
N SER A 292 7.26 -24.04 6.79
CA SER A 292 6.98 -25.12 7.76
C SER A 292 6.10 -24.63 8.93
N ASP A 293 6.68 -23.90 9.86
CA ASP A 293 5.97 -23.36 11.05
C ASP A 293 6.46 -21.95 11.40
N PRO A 294 5.96 -20.92 10.72
CA PRO A 294 6.39 -19.55 10.97
C PRO A 294 6.03 -19.03 12.37
N ARG A 295 5.01 -19.60 13.01
CA ARG A 295 4.61 -19.16 14.36
C ARG A 295 5.65 -19.53 15.42
N GLN A 296 6.35 -20.66 15.26
CA GLN A 296 7.32 -21.15 16.23
C GLN A 296 8.77 -20.89 15.84
N GLN A 297 9.09 -20.90 14.54
CA GLN A 297 10.47 -20.89 14.08
C GLN A 297 11.02 -19.49 13.73
N LEU A 298 10.15 -18.49 13.56
CA LEU A 298 10.61 -17.13 13.31
C LEU A 298 11.07 -16.45 14.62
N PRO A 299 12.13 -15.60 14.58
CA PRO A 299 12.68 -14.92 15.74
C PRO A 299 11.83 -13.72 16.18
N VAL A 300 10.58 -13.97 16.55
CA VAL A 300 9.65 -12.92 16.92
C VAL A 300 9.96 -12.36 18.30
N SER A 301 10.14 -11.03 18.40
CA SER A 301 10.20 -10.30 19.65
C SER A 301 8.78 -10.00 20.17
N SER A 302 8.60 -9.99 21.50
CA SER A 302 7.42 -9.33 22.07
C SER A 302 7.52 -7.84 21.75
N ALA A 303 6.50 -7.26 21.14
CA ALA A 303 6.46 -5.83 20.86
C ALA A 303 6.50 -5.04 22.18
N SER A 304 7.71 -4.69 22.63
CA SER A 304 7.94 -3.84 23.80
C SER A 304 7.88 -2.36 23.40
N GLY A 305 6.73 -1.94 22.86
CA GLY A 305 6.41 -0.54 22.60
C GLY A 305 5.55 -0.01 23.75
N THR A 306 6.18 0.45 24.81
CA THR A 306 5.52 1.16 25.88
C THR A 306 4.78 2.38 25.34
N GLY A 307 3.44 2.35 25.40
CA GLY A 307 2.58 3.53 25.30
C GLY A 307 1.59 3.62 24.12
N VAL A 308 1.61 2.70 23.15
CA VAL A 308 0.72 2.81 21.96
C VAL A 308 -0.26 1.64 21.84
N VAL A 309 -0.10 0.58 22.61
CA VAL A 309 -0.92 -0.65 22.54
C VAL A 309 -2.38 -0.39 22.93
N ALA A 310 -2.65 0.52 23.86
CA ALA A 310 -3.99 0.76 24.38
C ALA A 310 -5.00 1.41 23.39
N ALA A 311 -4.52 2.00 22.30
CA ALA A 311 -5.40 2.62 21.27
C ALA A 311 -5.65 1.68 20.06
N GLN A 312 -4.85 0.64 19.89
CA GLN A 312 -4.91 -0.30 18.77
C GLN A 312 -5.53 -1.66 19.13
N GLU A 313 -5.63 -2.00 20.41
CA GLU A 313 -6.40 -3.18 20.87
C GLU A 313 -7.87 -3.13 20.45
N ARG A 314 -8.41 -1.93 20.22
CA ARG A 314 -9.77 -1.73 19.67
C ARG A 314 -9.89 -1.85 18.16
N ALA A 315 -8.80 -2.03 17.43
CA ALA A 315 -8.83 -2.14 15.96
C ALA A 315 -9.17 -3.56 15.47
N CYS A 316 -9.12 -4.55 16.34
CA CYS A 316 -9.57 -5.92 16.05
C CYS A 316 -10.99 -6.21 16.56
N GLU A 317 -11.62 -5.27 17.26
CA GLU A 317 -13.06 -5.36 17.56
C GLU A 317 -13.84 -5.03 16.30
N VAL A 318 -14.49 -6.04 15.85
CA VAL A 318 -15.30 -6.16 14.63
C VAL A 318 -16.52 -5.24 14.75
N ASP A 319 -16.76 -4.45 13.72
CA ASP A 319 -18.10 -4.14 13.21
C ASP A 319 -18.39 -4.94 11.93
#